data_49c6ecee23734696f69988e46af18c99
#
_entry.id   49c6ecee23734696f69988e46af18c99
#
_cell.length_a   1.000
_cell.length_b   1.000
_cell.length_c   1.000
_cell.angle_alpha   90.00
_cell.angle_beta   90.00
_cell.angle_gamma   90.00
#
_symmetry.space_group_name_H-M   'P 1'
#
loop_
_entity.id
_entity.type
_entity.pdbx_description
1 polymer ?
#
loop_
_entity_poly.entity_id
_entity_poly.type
_entity_poly.pdbx_seq_one_letter_code
_entity_poly.pdbx_strand_id
1 'polypeptide(L)'
;PYFGGYSSMNALTYFISTHKDWQELLARPPYNLQIKCDGNYALLKYNMIESNFDLPEVCEARGCIYKRDGDDWFLINYPFSKFWNYGESRAANIKWENAVVTEKIDGSMVTLWWDEGWHWSTSGTIDAFAAPVNGTDKTFGNLIDEAINYRYGSVENFLKIADADGSKGKSTHIFE
;
A
#
# COMPACT_ATOMS: atom_id res chain seq x y z
N PRO A 1 -17.88 1.82 -1.04
CA PRO A 1 -17.18 2.87 -1.77
C PRO A 1 -17.32 4.19 -1.02
N TYR A 2 -16.25 4.61 -0.32
CA TYR A 2 -16.19 5.96 0.25
C TYR A 2 -15.57 6.88 -0.80
N PHE A 3 -16.40 7.57 -1.56
CA PHE A 3 -16.01 8.78 -2.28
C PHE A 3 -16.35 9.99 -1.40
N GLY A 4 -15.40 10.38 -0.57
CA GLY A 4 -15.42 11.68 0.11
C GLY A 4 -14.55 12.64 -0.68
N GLY A 5 -15.15 13.66 -1.25
CA GLY A 5 -14.44 14.75 -1.91
C GLY A 5 -13.62 15.58 -0.93
N TYR A 6 -12.58 16.23 -1.46
CA TYR A 6 -11.47 16.92 -0.80
C TYR A 6 -10.50 15.94 -0.14
N SER A 7 -9.56 15.42 -0.91
CA SER A 7 -8.39 14.77 -0.35
C SER A 7 -7.53 15.84 0.32
N SER A 8 -7.70 16.04 1.62
CA SER A 8 -6.62 16.58 2.41
C SER A 8 -5.43 15.64 2.18
N MET A 9 -4.31 16.20 1.70
CA MET A 9 -3.06 15.47 1.57
C MET A 9 -2.81 14.73 2.88
N ASN A 10 -2.54 13.41 2.83
CA ASN A 10 -2.27 12.65 4.03
C ASN A 10 -0.97 13.15 4.70
N ALA A 11 -0.79 12.86 5.99
CA ALA A 11 0.32 13.38 6.78
C ALA A 11 1.68 12.98 6.21
N LEU A 12 1.81 11.74 5.75
CA LEU A 12 3.04 11.23 5.16
C LEU A 12 3.37 11.93 3.83
N THR A 13 2.39 12.14 2.97
CA THR A 13 2.59 12.88 1.71
C THR A 13 2.94 14.34 1.98
N TYR A 14 2.30 14.98 2.96
CA TYR A 14 2.64 16.33 3.36
C TYR A 14 4.08 16.40 3.88
N PHE A 15 4.49 15.48 4.73
CA PHE A 15 5.86 15.40 5.24
C PHE A 15 6.89 15.29 4.08
N ILE A 16 6.66 14.35 3.15
CA ILE A 16 7.54 14.13 1.99
C ILE A 16 7.63 15.38 1.11
N SER A 17 6.53 16.09 0.90
CA SER A 17 6.49 17.29 0.06
C SER A 17 7.19 18.51 0.69
N THR A 18 7.35 18.53 2.02
CA THR A 18 7.89 19.68 2.76
C THR A 18 9.32 19.50 3.24
N HIS A 19 9.86 18.26 3.20
CA HIS A 19 11.22 17.96 3.65
C HIS A 19 12.03 17.32 2.53
N LYS A 20 13.07 18.00 2.06
CA LYS A 20 13.94 17.47 0.98
C LYS A 20 14.73 16.22 1.41
N ASP A 21 15.05 16.11 2.68
CA ASP A 21 15.76 15.03 3.34
C ASP A 21 14.82 13.99 4.00
N TRP A 22 13.57 13.92 3.54
CA TRP A 22 12.52 13.09 4.13
C TRP A 22 12.91 11.63 4.30
N GLN A 23 13.71 11.07 3.40
CA GLN A 23 14.16 9.68 3.49
C GLN A 23 15.03 9.46 4.74
N GLU A 24 15.96 10.36 5.00
CA GLU A 24 16.82 10.30 6.18
C GLU A 24 16.01 10.53 7.46
N LEU A 25 15.11 11.50 7.47
CA LEU A 25 14.28 11.84 8.62
C LEU A 25 13.31 10.70 8.97
N LEU A 26 12.60 10.15 7.99
CA LEU A 26 11.63 9.08 8.23
C LEU A 26 12.28 7.73 8.56
N ALA A 27 13.54 7.50 8.18
CA ALA A 27 14.28 6.30 8.54
C ALA A 27 14.78 6.28 9.99
N ARG A 28 14.76 7.43 10.68
CA ARG A 28 15.27 7.61 12.05
C ARG A 28 14.13 7.71 13.07
N PRO A 29 14.45 7.59 14.40
CA PRO A 29 13.49 7.92 15.45
C PRO A 29 12.96 9.36 15.29
N PRO A 30 11.69 9.59 15.59
CA PRO A 30 10.72 8.65 16.14
C PRO A 30 9.95 7.80 15.09
N TYR A 31 10.19 7.99 13.79
CA TYR A 31 9.45 7.32 12.71
C TYR A 31 9.90 5.88 12.51
N ASN A 32 11.23 5.64 12.37
CA ASN A 32 11.85 4.34 12.12
C ASN A 32 11.17 3.57 10.97
N LEU A 33 10.88 4.27 9.86
CA LEU A 33 10.30 3.63 8.70
C LEU A 33 11.37 2.87 7.90
N GLN A 34 10.98 1.74 7.36
CA GLN A 34 11.73 1.04 6.34
C GLN A 34 11.44 1.69 4.99
N ILE A 35 12.48 2.15 4.31
CA ILE A 35 12.37 2.80 2.99
C ILE A 35 13.17 1.98 2.00
N LYS A 36 12.51 1.53 0.93
CA LYS A 36 13.13 0.80 -0.17
C LYS A 36 12.97 1.60 -1.44
N CYS A 37 14.09 1.87 -2.13
CA CYS A 37 14.09 2.57 -3.40
C CYS A 37 14.44 1.61 -4.53
N ASP A 38 13.74 1.76 -5.67
CA ASP A 38 14.04 1.08 -6.91
C ASP A 38 13.73 2.03 -8.08
N GLY A 39 14.76 2.42 -8.83
CA GLY A 39 14.65 3.43 -9.88
C GLY A 39 14.05 4.75 -9.32
N ASN A 40 12.92 5.15 -9.89
CA ASN A 40 12.19 6.35 -9.49
C ASN A 40 11.14 6.10 -8.40
N TYR A 41 11.08 4.90 -7.83
CA TYR A 41 10.09 4.55 -6.82
C TYR A 41 10.70 4.44 -5.43
N ALA A 42 9.91 4.79 -4.42
CA ALA A 42 10.21 4.57 -3.01
C ALA A 42 9.01 3.95 -2.31
N LEU A 43 9.21 2.77 -1.70
CA LEU A 43 8.23 2.10 -0.86
C LEU A 43 8.53 2.40 0.60
N LEU A 44 7.50 2.81 1.35
CA LEU A 44 7.58 3.10 2.78
C LEU A 44 6.73 2.12 3.58
N LYS A 45 7.36 1.56 4.62
CA LYS A 45 6.72 0.63 5.53
C LYS A 45 7.15 0.89 6.97
N TYR A 46 6.19 0.89 7.90
CA TYR A 46 6.52 0.97 9.33
C TYR A 46 7.23 -0.30 9.83
N ASN A 47 8.05 -0.15 10.86
CA ASN A 47 8.57 -1.25 11.66
C ASN A 47 7.62 -1.50 12.85
N MET A 48 7.12 -2.74 13.00
CA MET A 48 6.14 -3.08 14.04
C MET A 48 6.65 -2.87 15.47
N ILE A 49 7.98 -2.91 15.69
CA ILE A 49 8.60 -2.83 17.02
C ILE A 49 9.11 -1.42 17.31
N GLU A 50 9.74 -0.78 16.31
CA GLU A 50 10.52 0.44 16.51
C GLU A 50 9.78 1.72 16.14
N SER A 51 8.78 1.64 15.24
CA SER A 51 8.05 2.82 14.78
C SER A 51 7.07 3.32 15.83
N ASN A 52 6.98 4.64 15.98
CA ASN A 52 6.03 5.28 16.89
C ASN A 52 4.67 5.46 16.23
N PHE A 53 3.71 4.62 16.59
CA PHE A 53 2.34 4.66 16.06
C PHE A 53 1.46 5.80 16.60
N ASP A 54 1.98 6.72 17.41
CA ASP A 54 1.29 7.96 17.73
C ASP A 54 1.42 9.00 16.60
N LEU A 55 2.29 8.73 15.64
CA LEU A 55 2.52 9.58 14.47
C LEU A 55 1.67 9.12 13.29
N PRO A 56 0.85 10.02 12.71
CA PRO A 56 0.01 9.67 11.56
C PRO A 56 0.84 9.22 10.35
N GLU A 57 2.01 9.80 10.12
CA GLU A 57 2.94 9.41 9.05
C GLU A 57 3.34 7.94 9.15
N VAL A 58 3.56 7.46 10.37
CA VAL A 58 3.88 6.04 10.64
C VAL A 58 2.67 5.16 10.33
N CYS A 59 1.48 5.53 10.81
CA CYS A 59 0.26 4.76 10.56
C CYS A 59 -0.07 4.64 9.07
N GLU A 60 0.27 5.64 8.27
CA GLU A 60 0.04 5.68 6.83
C GLU A 60 1.09 4.87 6.05
N ALA A 61 2.28 4.65 6.61
CA ALA A 61 3.38 3.92 5.96
C ALA A 61 3.16 2.39 6.00
N ARG A 62 2.21 1.87 5.24
CA ARG A 62 1.87 0.44 5.18
C ARG A 62 2.11 -0.17 3.80
N GLY A 63 3.24 0.13 3.17
CA GLY A 63 3.56 -0.32 1.82
C GLY A 63 3.07 0.67 0.75
N CYS A 64 2.97 1.94 1.10
CA CYS A 64 2.71 3.00 0.13
C CYS A 64 3.94 3.23 -0.75
N ILE A 65 3.70 3.57 -2.02
CA ILE A 65 4.75 3.80 -3.00
C ILE A 65 4.62 5.21 -3.56
N TYR A 66 5.75 5.90 -3.57
CA TYR A 66 5.90 7.22 -4.17
C TYR A 66 6.76 7.13 -5.43
N LYS A 67 6.40 7.88 -6.46
CA LYS A 67 7.18 8.06 -7.68
C LYS A 67 7.87 9.40 -7.65
N ARG A 68 9.15 9.42 -8.00
CA ARG A 68 9.92 10.65 -8.19
C ARG A 68 9.70 11.21 -9.60
N ASP A 69 9.42 12.51 -9.67
CA ASP A 69 9.41 13.26 -10.91
C ASP A 69 10.15 14.59 -10.67
N GLY A 70 11.32 14.73 -11.29
CA GLY A 70 12.25 15.82 -10.96
C GLY A 70 12.70 15.76 -9.49
N ASP A 71 12.41 16.83 -8.75
CA ASP A 71 12.73 16.95 -7.32
C ASP A 71 11.54 16.58 -6.43
N ASP A 72 10.35 16.32 -7.00
CA ASP A 72 9.12 16.04 -6.28
C ASP A 72 8.83 14.54 -6.21
N TRP A 73 8.01 14.16 -5.21
CA TRP A 73 7.55 12.80 -5.00
C TRP A 73 6.03 12.75 -4.96
N PHE A 74 5.44 11.87 -5.73
CA PHE A 74 3.99 11.71 -5.88
C PHE A 74 3.55 10.35 -5.39
N LEU A 75 2.53 10.31 -4.54
CA LEU A 75 1.91 9.07 -4.06
C LEU A 75 1.18 8.38 -5.22
N ILE A 76 1.59 7.16 -5.56
CA ILE A 76 1.02 6.38 -6.67
C ILE A 76 0.40 5.06 -6.24
N ASN A 77 0.76 4.55 -5.07
CA ASN A 77 0.17 3.37 -4.46
C ASN A 77 -0.10 3.63 -2.97
N TYR A 78 -1.38 3.60 -2.59
CA TYR A 78 -1.80 3.76 -1.20
C TYR A 78 -2.78 2.65 -0.81
N PRO A 79 -2.31 1.59 -0.13
CA PRO A 79 -3.18 0.52 0.30
C PRO A 79 -4.24 1.01 1.28
N PHE A 80 -3.87 1.23 2.50
CA PHE A 80 -4.64 1.83 3.60
C PHE A 80 -3.73 2.05 4.80
N SER A 81 -4.14 2.93 5.71
CA SER A 81 -3.44 3.15 6.98
C SER A 81 -3.53 1.93 7.88
N LYS A 82 -2.67 1.88 8.89
CA LYS A 82 -2.77 0.88 9.95
C LYS A 82 -4.14 0.97 10.63
N PHE A 83 -4.78 -0.16 10.79
CA PHE A 83 -5.98 -0.33 11.61
C PHE A 83 -5.66 -1.21 12.82
N TRP A 84 -6.52 -1.12 13.84
CA TRP A 84 -6.30 -1.67 15.16
C TRP A 84 -7.37 -2.70 15.49
N ASN A 85 -7.04 -3.69 16.32
CA ASN A 85 -8.04 -4.63 16.79
C ASN A 85 -9.06 -3.94 17.69
N TYR A 86 -10.29 -4.45 17.68
CA TYR A 86 -11.33 -3.97 18.58
C TYR A 86 -10.86 -4.05 20.04
N GLY A 87 -11.03 -2.94 20.79
CA GLY A 87 -10.60 -2.83 22.17
C GLY A 87 -9.16 -2.38 22.38
N GLU A 88 -8.35 -2.24 21.34
CA GLU A 88 -7.05 -1.57 21.46
C GLU A 88 -7.23 -0.07 21.65
N SER A 89 -6.31 0.57 22.39
CA SER A 89 -6.43 1.99 22.80
C SER A 89 -6.51 2.97 21.62
N ARG A 90 -5.98 2.59 20.47
CA ARG A 90 -5.98 3.38 19.23
C ARG A 90 -7.07 2.96 18.24
N ALA A 91 -7.92 1.96 18.61
CA ALA A 91 -9.01 1.54 17.75
C ALA A 91 -10.05 2.66 17.62
N ALA A 92 -10.67 2.74 16.44
CA ALA A 92 -11.76 3.68 16.22
C ALA A 92 -12.97 3.34 17.10
N ASN A 93 -13.71 4.36 17.55
CA ASN A 93 -15.01 4.16 18.17
C ASN A 93 -16.00 3.68 17.11
N ILE A 94 -16.49 2.46 17.29
CA ILE A 94 -17.43 1.84 16.34
C ILE A 94 -18.85 2.33 16.63
N LYS A 95 -19.49 2.92 15.63
CA LYS A 95 -20.93 3.22 15.65
C LYS A 95 -21.68 1.99 15.15
N TRP A 96 -22.10 1.14 16.07
CA TRP A 96 -22.66 -0.19 15.75
C TRP A 96 -23.93 -0.12 14.91
N GLU A 97 -24.72 0.97 15.01
CA GLU A 97 -25.96 1.14 14.23
C GLU A 97 -25.71 1.12 12.72
N ASN A 98 -24.51 1.53 12.28
CA ASN A 98 -24.13 1.62 10.87
C ASN A 98 -22.91 0.76 10.53
N ALA A 99 -22.50 -0.13 11.43
CA ALA A 99 -21.32 -0.97 11.23
C ALA A 99 -21.61 -2.06 10.21
N VAL A 100 -20.69 -2.24 9.28
CA VAL A 100 -20.66 -3.40 8.38
C VAL A 100 -19.56 -4.34 8.85
N VAL A 101 -19.94 -5.57 9.15
CA VAL A 101 -18.99 -6.60 9.56
C VAL A 101 -18.64 -7.46 8.35
N THR A 102 -17.35 -7.56 8.07
CA THR A 102 -16.82 -8.39 6.98
C THR A 102 -15.83 -9.40 7.52
N GLU A 103 -15.67 -10.51 6.81
CA GLU A 103 -14.60 -11.45 7.11
C GLU A 103 -13.24 -10.79 6.92
N LYS A 104 -12.33 -11.03 7.86
CA LYS A 104 -10.91 -10.70 7.69
C LYS A 104 -10.20 -11.94 7.18
N ILE A 105 -9.82 -11.90 5.92
CA ILE A 105 -9.03 -12.97 5.31
C ILE A 105 -7.59 -12.85 5.84
N ASP A 106 -7.00 -13.98 6.21
CA ASP A 106 -5.59 -14.05 6.58
C ASP A 106 -4.75 -14.46 5.37
N GLY A 107 -3.75 -13.65 5.06
CA GLY A 107 -2.88 -13.87 3.93
C GLY A 107 -1.80 -12.80 3.82
N SER A 108 -1.34 -12.58 2.61
CA SER A 108 -0.37 -11.54 2.30
C SER A 108 -1.02 -10.46 1.45
N MET A 109 -1.05 -9.25 2.00
CA MET A 109 -1.56 -8.10 1.26
C MET A 109 -0.72 -7.82 0.03
N VAL A 110 -1.37 -7.77 -1.12
CA VAL A 110 -0.79 -7.34 -2.40
C VAL A 110 -1.61 -6.20 -2.98
N THR A 111 -0.98 -5.34 -3.77
CA THR A 111 -1.63 -4.19 -4.38
C THR A 111 -1.39 -4.17 -5.88
N LEU A 112 -2.42 -3.75 -6.61
CA LEU A 112 -2.34 -3.47 -8.04
C LEU A 112 -2.52 -1.95 -8.23
N TRP A 113 -1.58 -1.31 -8.90
CA TRP A 113 -1.56 0.12 -9.14
C TRP A 113 -1.07 0.42 -10.56
N TRP A 114 -1.35 1.64 -11.04
CA TRP A 114 -1.06 2.05 -12.41
C TRP A 114 0.01 3.14 -12.47
N ASP A 115 1.04 2.89 -13.29
CA ASP A 115 1.98 3.91 -13.75
C ASP A 115 2.56 3.50 -15.10
N GLU A 116 2.07 4.06 -16.19
CA GLU A 116 2.39 3.66 -17.58
C GLU A 116 2.11 2.18 -17.90
N GLY A 117 1.69 1.40 -16.91
CA GLY A 117 1.35 -0.01 -16.92
C GLY A 117 0.80 -0.44 -15.58
N TRP A 118 0.22 -1.65 -15.50
CA TRP A 118 -0.19 -2.25 -14.25
C TRP A 118 1.00 -2.89 -13.54
N HIS A 119 1.11 -2.60 -12.24
CA HIS A 119 2.16 -3.08 -11.35
C HIS A 119 1.57 -3.81 -10.15
N TRP A 120 2.18 -4.92 -9.76
CA TRP A 120 1.88 -5.63 -8.54
C TRP A 120 2.95 -5.39 -7.49
N SER A 121 2.54 -5.08 -6.27
CA SER A 121 3.44 -4.90 -5.13
C SER A 121 2.96 -5.70 -3.92
N THR A 122 3.87 -6.00 -3.02
CA THR A 122 3.55 -6.48 -1.66
C THR A 122 3.66 -5.33 -0.66
N SER A 123 3.29 -5.56 0.60
CA SER A 123 3.50 -4.55 1.65
C SER A 123 4.97 -4.19 1.92
N GLY A 124 5.92 -4.93 1.36
CA GLY A 124 7.35 -4.73 1.61
C GLY A 124 8.25 -4.76 0.38
N THR A 125 7.68 -4.87 -0.83
CA THR A 125 8.46 -4.94 -2.08
C THR A 125 7.70 -4.24 -3.20
N ILE A 126 8.38 -3.36 -3.94
CA ILE A 126 7.80 -2.55 -5.02
C ILE A 126 7.30 -3.45 -6.15
N ASP A 127 8.08 -4.46 -6.52
CA ASP A 127 7.71 -5.45 -7.54
C ASP A 127 7.44 -6.81 -6.88
N ALA A 128 6.20 -7.29 -6.96
CA ALA A 128 5.81 -8.59 -6.42
C ALA A 128 6.52 -9.77 -7.11
N PHE A 129 6.96 -9.61 -8.36
CA PHE A 129 7.74 -10.64 -9.08
C PHE A 129 9.19 -10.74 -8.58
N ALA A 130 9.70 -9.72 -7.88
CA ALA A 130 10.97 -9.75 -7.20
C ALA A 130 10.87 -10.19 -5.72
N ALA A 131 9.67 -10.49 -5.22
CA ALA A 131 9.42 -10.87 -3.83
C ALA A 131 9.33 -12.39 -3.67
N PRO A 132 10.38 -13.09 -3.14
CA PRO A 132 10.37 -14.53 -3.00
C PRO A 132 9.38 -15.00 -1.93
N VAL A 133 8.78 -16.17 -2.15
CA VAL A 133 7.93 -16.86 -1.18
C VAL A 133 8.77 -17.91 -0.45
N ASN A 134 8.94 -17.74 0.86
CA ASN A 134 9.76 -18.63 1.66
C ASN A 134 9.34 -20.10 1.54
N GLY A 135 10.32 -20.99 1.37
CA GLY A 135 10.09 -22.42 1.24
C GLY A 135 9.60 -22.89 -0.13
N THR A 136 9.59 -22.01 -1.12
CA THR A 136 9.24 -22.32 -2.52
C THR A 136 10.25 -21.70 -3.48
N ASP A 137 10.17 -22.10 -4.76
CA ASP A 137 10.90 -21.47 -5.89
C ASP A 137 10.08 -20.35 -6.56
N LYS A 138 8.94 -19.97 -5.97
CA LYS A 138 8.01 -18.97 -6.50
C LYS A 138 8.22 -17.59 -5.88
N THR A 139 7.75 -16.59 -6.62
CA THR A 139 7.59 -15.23 -6.12
C THR A 139 6.11 -14.94 -5.80
N PHE A 140 5.83 -13.86 -5.09
CA PHE A 140 4.44 -13.38 -4.90
C PHE A 140 3.77 -13.08 -6.23
N GLY A 141 4.49 -12.53 -7.21
CA GLY A 141 3.97 -12.31 -8.57
C GLY A 141 3.50 -13.62 -9.23
N ASN A 142 4.25 -14.72 -9.07
CA ASN A 142 3.83 -16.03 -9.60
C ASN A 142 2.53 -16.52 -8.93
N LEU A 143 2.40 -16.37 -7.61
CA LEU A 143 1.18 -16.77 -6.90
C LEU A 143 -0.03 -15.92 -7.30
N ILE A 144 0.17 -14.61 -7.52
CA ILE A 144 -0.85 -13.70 -8.03
C ILE A 144 -1.34 -14.18 -9.42
N ASP A 145 -0.41 -14.45 -10.34
CA ASP A 145 -0.75 -14.93 -11.68
C ASP A 145 -1.50 -16.26 -11.64
N GLU A 146 -1.10 -17.20 -10.79
CA GLU A 146 -1.80 -18.46 -10.60
C GLU A 146 -3.23 -18.26 -10.09
N ALA A 147 -3.41 -17.43 -9.07
CA ALA A 147 -4.72 -17.13 -8.49
C ALA A 147 -5.65 -16.44 -9.50
N ILE A 148 -5.13 -15.47 -10.25
CA ILE A 148 -5.87 -14.74 -11.28
C ILE A 148 -6.25 -15.69 -12.43
N ASN A 149 -5.32 -16.49 -12.93
CA ASN A 149 -5.60 -17.45 -13.99
C ASN A 149 -6.66 -18.47 -13.57
N TYR A 150 -6.62 -18.94 -12.32
CA TYR A 150 -7.64 -19.83 -11.78
C TYR A 150 -9.03 -19.17 -11.74
N ARG A 151 -9.12 -17.91 -11.32
CA ARG A 151 -10.39 -17.21 -11.10
C ARG A 151 -10.97 -16.57 -12.36
N TYR A 152 -10.12 -16.02 -13.22
CA TYR A 152 -10.52 -15.18 -14.37
C TYR A 152 -10.10 -15.77 -15.72
N GLY A 153 -9.46 -16.94 -15.74
CA GLY A 153 -8.96 -17.63 -16.94
C GLY A 153 -7.66 -17.07 -17.49
N SER A 154 -7.38 -15.78 -17.30
CA SER A 154 -6.08 -15.17 -17.65
C SER A 154 -5.86 -13.84 -16.94
N VAL A 155 -4.60 -13.45 -16.76
CA VAL A 155 -4.23 -12.12 -16.26
C VAL A 155 -4.77 -11.02 -17.18
N GLU A 156 -4.74 -11.22 -18.49
CA GLU A 156 -5.26 -10.26 -19.47
C GLU A 156 -6.76 -9.98 -19.26
N ASN A 157 -7.56 -11.03 -19.04
CA ASN A 157 -9.00 -10.88 -18.77
C ASN A 157 -9.26 -10.10 -17.48
N PHE A 158 -8.48 -10.38 -16.45
CA PHE A 158 -8.57 -9.64 -15.19
C PHE A 158 -8.21 -8.18 -15.36
N LEU A 159 -7.11 -7.86 -16.05
CA LEU A 159 -6.68 -6.48 -16.28
C LEU A 159 -7.68 -5.68 -17.13
N LYS A 160 -8.40 -6.32 -18.06
CA LYS A 160 -9.53 -5.67 -18.77
C LYS A 160 -10.65 -5.25 -17.83
N ILE A 161 -10.92 -6.04 -16.77
CA ILE A 161 -11.91 -5.67 -15.75
C ILE A 161 -11.39 -4.48 -14.93
N ALA A 162 -10.12 -4.51 -14.51
CA ALA A 162 -9.50 -3.41 -13.80
C ALA A 162 -9.43 -2.11 -14.65
N ASP A 163 -9.20 -2.22 -15.96
CA ASP A 163 -9.25 -1.07 -16.88
C ASP A 163 -10.66 -0.49 -17.02
N ALA A 164 -11.69 -1.34 -16.99
CA ALA A 164 -13.08 -0.94 -17.22
C ALA A 164 -13.73 -0.24 -16.01
N ASP A 165 -13.20 -0.37 -14.81
CA ASP A 165 -13.77 0.23 -13.59
C ASP A 165 -13.49 1.74 -13.46
N GLY A 166 -12.65 2.30 -14.33
CA GLY A 166 -12.29 3.73 -14.34
C GLY A 166 -11.32 4.16 -13.24
N SER A 167 -10.72 3.21 -12.51
CA SER A 167 -9.79 3.46 -11.41
C SER A 167 -8.34 3.67 -11.86
N LYS A 168 -8.03 3.36 -13.12
CA LYS A 168 -6.68 3.44 -13.70
C LYS A 168 -6.01 4.78 -13.42
N GLY A 169 -4.89 4.75 -12.70
CA GLY A 169 -4.15 5.94 -12.28
C GLY A 169 -4.82 6.81 -11.23
N LYS A 170 -5.96 6.37 -10.64
CA LYS A 170 -6.71 7.13 -9.63
C LYS A 170 -6.81 6.43 -8.28
N SER A 171 -6.69 5.12 -8.26
CA SER A 171 -6.81 4.33 -7.03
C SER A 171 -5.90 3.10 -7.05
N THR A 172 -5.67 2.56 -5.87
CA THR A 172 -4.98 1.29 -5.64
C THR A 172 -6.02 0.20 -5.41
N HIS A 173 -5.89 -0.93 -6.10
CA HIS A 173 -6.65 -2.13 -5.78
C HIS A 173 -5.87 -2.95 -4.74
N ILE A 174 -6.57 -3.47 -3.73
CA ILE A 174 -5.97 -4.19 -2.62
C ILE A 174 -6.55 -5.59 -2.56
N PHE A 175 -5.68 -6.59 -2.42
CA PHE A 175 -6.03 -8.01 -2.37
C PHE A 175 -5.31 -8.70 -1.20
N GLU A 176 -5.87 -9.82 -0.74
CA GLU A 176 -5.29 -10.69 0.28
C GLU A 176 -5.56 -12.15 -0.04
#